data_536227d620cdb42bbdcc171e2e5df1f3
#
_entry.id   536227d620cdb42bbdcc171e2e5df1f3
#
_cell.length_a   1.000
_cell.length_b   1.000
_cell.length_c   1.000
_cell.angle_alpha   90.00
_cell.angle_beta   90.00
_cell.angle_gamma   90.00
#
_symmetry.space_group_name_H-M   'P 1'
#
loop_
_entity.id
_entity.type
_entity.pdbx_description
1 polymer ?
#
loop_
_entity_poly.entity_id
_entity_poly.type
_entity_poly.pdbx_seq_one_letter_code
_entity_poly.pdbx_strand_id
1 'polypeptide(L)'
;MIKQSLPAVSSVTEENIEEFKTMDKIVIVGYISADDKKANEEFTSLSESERDSFLFGSSADAALAKAEGVEQPSIVLYKDFDEKKAIYDGKIDAESVLGWIKTASTPLVGELGPETYSSYIQAGIPLAYIFAETPEEREKFTADFKPVAEKYRGKINFATLDANAFGAHAGNLNLDPSKFPAFAIQDPQKNQKFPWDQTKDVDAKEIDSFVQNVLDGKVEPSIKSEPIPETQEGPVTVVVAHTYNDLVLENDKDVLLEFYAPWCGHCKA
;
A
#
# COMPACT_ATOMS: atom_id res chain seq x y z
N MET A 1 3.58 -13.71 -20.22
CA MET A 1 4.27 -14.29 -21.41
C MET A 1 4.65 -13.24 -22.46
N ILE A 2 3.85 -12.19 -22.73
CA ILE A 2 4.19 -11.17 -23.74
C ILE A 2 5.45 -10.38 -23.36
N LYS A 3 5.62 -9.98 -22.11
CA LYS A 3 6.78 -9.19 -21.64
C LYS A 3 8.13 -9.85 -21.90
N GLN A 4 8.24 -11.17 -21.73
CA GLN A 4 9.49 -11.91 -21.90
C GLN A 4 9.91 -12.10 -23.36
N SER A 5 8.99 -11.93 -24.33
CA SER A 5 9.29 -12.04 -25.76
C SER A 5 9.70 -10.71 -26.40
N LEU A 6 9.50 -9.59 -25.71
CA LEU A 6 9.87 -8.25 -26.17
C LEU A 6 11.28 -7.86 -25.67
N PRO A 7 11.99 -6.96 -26.36
CA PRO A 7 13.20 -6.35 -25.82
C PRO A 7 12.90 -5.61 -24.50
N ALA A 8 13.90 -5.42 -23.64
CA ALA A 8 13.75 -4.69 -22.38
C ALA A 8 13.17 -3.28 -22.59
N VAL A 9 13.54 -2.64 -23.70
CA VAL A 9 12.97 -1.37 -24.18
C VAL A 9 12.55 -1.55 -25.63
N SER A 10 11.26 -1.36 -25.91
CA SER A 10 10.70 -1.39 -27.25
C SER A 10 10.80 -0.02 -27.93
N SER A 11 11.03 0.01 -29.24
CA SER A 11 11.00 1.27 -29.99
C SER A 11 9.55 1.75 -30.15
N VAL A 12 9.28 2.99 -29.77
CA VAL A 12 7.96 3.62 -29.87
C VAL A 12 8.01 4.74 -30.91
N THR A 13 7.06 4.67 -31.85
CA THR A 13 6.90 5.60 -32.98
C THR A 13 5.47 6.11 -33.03
N GLU A 14 5.23 7.14 -33.85
CA GLU A 14 3.86 7.64 -34.11
C GLU A 14 2.89 6.55 -34.59
N GLU A 15 3.41 5.57 -35.34
CA GLU A 15 2.57 4.50 -35.92
C GLU A 15 2.14 3.46 -34.89
N ASN A 16 2.94 3.21 -33.83
CA ASN A 16 2.68 2.12 -32.89
C ASN A 16 2.34 2.57 -31.46
N ILE A 17 2.41 3.86 -31.14
CA ILE A 17 2.23 4.37 -29.77
C ILE A 17 0.85 4.01 -29.19
N GLU A 18 -0.23 4.12 -29.98
CA GLU A 18 -1.58 3.83 -29.50
C GLU A 18 -1.79 2.35 -29.18
N GLU A 19 -1.23 1.47 -30.01
CA GLU A 19 -1.23 0.03 -29.73
C GLU A 19 -0.35 -0.27 -28.51
N PHE A 20 0.85 0.31 -28.45
CA PHE A 20 1.81 0.09 -27.36
C PHE A 20 1.23 0.45 -25.99
N LYS A 21 0.50 1.55 -25.87
CA LYS A 21 -0.16 1.99 -24.63
C LYS A 21 -1.14 0.96 -24.06
N THR A 22 -1.67 0.07 -24.89
CA THR A 22 -2.70 -0.91 -24.52
C THR A 22 -2.18 -2.34 -24.41
N MET A 23 -0.89 -2.56 -24.64
CA MET A 23 -0.29 -3.91 -24.60
C MET A 23 -0.22 -4.50 -23.19
N ASP A 24 -0.22 -3.66 -22.17
CA ASP A 24 -0.26 -4.07 -20.76
C ASP A 24 -1.06 -3.06 -19.92
N LYS A 25 -1.44 -3.46 -18.70
CA LYS A 25 -2.13 -2.58 -17.74
C LYS A 25 -1.31 -1.35 -17.35
N ILE A 26 0.02 -1.50 -17.33
CA ILE A 26 0.99 -0.45 -17.04
C ILE A 26 2.05 -0.45 -18.12
N VAL A 27 2.17 0.66 -18.81
CA VAL A 27 3.16 0.87 -19.87
C VAL A 27 3.95 2.14 -19.59
N ILE A 28 5.27 2.06 -19.70
CA ILE A 28 6.18 3.16 -19.38
C ILE A 28 6.94 3.55 -20.65
N VAL A 29 6.86 4.80 -21.03
CA VAL A 29 7.54 5.31 -22.23
C VAL A 29 8.51 6.43 -21.86
N GLY A 30 9.79 6.24 -22.18
CA GLY A 30 10.81 7.28 -22.10
C GLY A 30 10.84 8.10 -23.39
N TYR A 31 10.52 9.37 -23.31
CA TYR A 31 10.71 10.34 -24.40
C TYR A 31 12.05 11.04 -24.18
N ILE A 32 13.13 10.46 -24.69
CA ILE A 32 14.48 10.88 -24.39
C ILE A 32 15.23 11.10 -25.71
N SER A 33 15.84 12.28 -25.88
CA SER A 33 16.66 12.57 -27.08
C SER A 33 17.79 11.56 -27.22
N ALA A 34 18.12 11.18 -28.45
CA ALA A 34 19.24 10.28 -28.75
C ALA A 34 20.61 10.82 -28.27
N ASP A 35 20.73 12.15 -28.12
CA ASP A 35 21.94 12.81 -27.65
C ASP A 35 22.11 12.77 -26.13
N ASP A 36 21.01 12.55 -25.38
CA ASP A 36 21.07 12.42 -23.92
C ASP A 36 21.47 10.98 -23.52
N LYS A 37 22.75 10.68 -23.68
CA LYS A 37 23.32 9.34 -23.40
C LYS A 37 23.06 8.90 -21.98
N LYS A 38 23.19 9.84 -21.01
CA LYS A 38 23.05 9.51 -19.59
C LYS A 38 21.61 9.08 -19.26
N ALA A 39 20.61 9.86 -19.65
CA ALA A 39 19.23 9.52 -19.41
C ALA A 39 18.82 8.21 -20.11
N ASN A 40 19.32 7.97 -21.34
CA ASN A 40 19.09 6.71 -22.06
C ASN A 40 19.73 5.50 -21.35
N GLU A 41 20.96 5.61 -20.82
CA GLU A 41 21.64 4.56 -20.06
C GLU A 41 20.89 4.22 -18.77
N GLU A 42 20.49 5.24 -17.99
CA GLU A 42 19.70 5.07 -16.75
C GLU A 42 18.35 4.42 -17.02
N PHE A 43 17.63 4.88 -18.04
CA PHE A 43 16.32 4.33 -18.41
C PHE A 43 16.44 2.89 -18.92
N THR A 44 17.47 2.57 -19.70
CA THR A 44 17.71 1.21 -20.18
C THR A 44 18.05 0.26 -19.03
N SER A 45 18.94 0.66 -18.13
CA SER A 45 19.32 -0.12 -16.96
C SER A 45 18.09 -0.43 -16.07
N LEU A 46 17.24 0.57 -15.82
CA LEU A 46 15.99 0.40 -15.10
C LEU A 46 15.06 -0.60 -15.82
N SER A 47 14.91 -0.44 -17.12
CA SER A 47 14.03 -1.29 -17.93
C SER A 47 14.48 -2.75 -17.94
N GLU A 48 15.79 -3.00 -17.95
CA GLU A 48 16.38 -4.35 -17.86
C GLU A 48 16.10 -4.99 -16.50
N SER A 49 16.19 -4.22 -15.42
CA SER A 49 15.95 -4.71 -14.05
C SER A 49 14.47 -4.99 -13.76
N GLU A 50 13.55 -4.22 -14.36
CA GLU A 50 12.11 -4.26 -14.07
C GLU A 50 11.26 -4.85 -15.20
N ARG A 51 11.88 -5.45 -16.24
CA ARG A 51 11.19 -6.00 -17.41
C ARG A 51 10.13 -7.06 -17.11
N ASP A 52 10.26 -7.76 -15.99
CA ASP A 52 9.28 -8.76 -15.58
C ASP A 52 8.03 -8.12 -14.95
N SER A 53 8.18 -6.92 -14.40
CA SER A 53 7.12 -6.17 -13.73
C SER A 53 6.37 -5.25 -14.67
N PHE A 54 7.08 -4.54 -15.57
CA PHE A 54 6.51 -3.49 -16.41
C PHE A 54 6.90 -3.63 -17.88
N LEU A 55 6.10 -3.02 -18.76
CA LEU A 55 6.41 -2.89 -20.19
C LEU A 55 7.05 -1.52 -20.45
N PHE A 56 8.26 -1.52 -21.03
CA PHE A 56 9.00 -0.30 -21.33
C PHE A 56 9.15 -0.06 -22.82
N GLY A 57 8.99 1.21 -23.21
CA GLY A 57 9.28 1.70 -24.55
C GLY A 57 10.06 3.00 -24.51
N SER A 58 10.69 3.35 -25.62
CA SER A 58 11.38 4.62 -25.76
C SER A 58 11.17 5.25 -27.14
N SER A 59 11.19 6.59 -27.17
CA SER A 59 11.17 7.37 -28.40
C SER A 59 12.13 8.56 -28.28
N ALA A 60 12.95 8.75 -29.31
CA ALA A 60 13.79 9.95 -29.45
C ALA A 60 13.07 11.06 -30.26
N ASP A 61 11.87 10.81 -30.75
CA ASP A 61 11.10 11.74 -31.57
C ASP A 61 10.48 12.87 -30.72
N ALA A 62 11.00 14.09 -30.86
CA ALA A 62 10.47 15.26 -30.16
C ALA A 62 9.08 15.68 -30.62
N ALA A 63 8.68 15.34 -31.86
CA ALA A 63 7.32 15.64 -32.35
C ALA A 63 6.31 14.72 -31.67
N LEU A 64 6.65 13.43 -31.52
CA LEU A 64 5.82 12.46 -30.78
C LEU A 64 5.72 12.86 -29.30
N ALA A 65 6.83 13.25 -28.65
CA ALA A 65 6.80 13.71 -27.25
C ALA A 65 5.83 14.90 -27.10
N LYS A 66 5.89 15.87 -28.00
CA LYS A 66 4.99 17.03 -28.01
C LYS A 66 3.53 16.65 -28.28
N ALA A 67 3.27 15.71 -29.18
CA ALA A 67 1.93 15.18 -29.42
C ALA A 67 1.36 14.51 -28.18
N GLU A 68 2.22 13.84 -27.40
CA GLU A 68 1.88 13.25 -26.12
C GLU A 68 1.86 14.27 -24.96
N GLY A 69 2.04 15.57 -25.24
CA GLY A 69 1.93 16.64 -24.27
C GLY A 69 3.10 16.71 -23.27
N VAL A 70 4.29 16.26 -23.67
CA VAL A 70 5.51 16.30 -22.86
C VAL A 70 6.68 16.90 -23.64
N GLU A 71 7.67 17.40 -22.91
CA GLU A 71 8.96 17.82 -23.48
C GLU A 71 10.04 16.79 -23.15
N GLN A 72 11.05 16.67 -24.00
CA GLN A 72 12.20 15.79 -23.74
C GLN A 72 13.23 16.48 -22.81
N PRO A 73 13.87 15.76 -21.87
CA PRO A 73 13.60 14.36 -21.53
C PRO A 73 12.40 14.23 -20.57
N SER A 74 11.55 13.21 -20.79
CA SER A 74 10.41 12.92 -19.92
C SER A 74 10.13 11.41 -19.90
N ILE A 75 9.55 10.92 -18.79
CA ILE A 75 9.04 9.57 -18.69
C ILE A 75 7.55 9.63 -18.42
N VAL A 76 6.77 8.87 -19.18
CA VAL A 76 5.32 8.81 -19.07
C VAL A 76 4.89 7.39 -18.73
N LEU A 77 4.06 7.25 -17.71
CA LEU A 77 3.39 6.01 -17.37
C LEU A 77 1.94 6.07 -17.84
N TYR A 78 1.56 5.13 -18.67
CA TYR A 78 0.20 4.92 -19.13
C TYR A 78 -0.43 3.76 -18.37
N LYS A 79 -1.70 3.92 -17.98
CA LYS A 79 -2.48 2.96 -17.19
C LYS A 79 -3.96 3.08 -17.51
N ASP A 80 -4.77 2.08 -17.20
CA ASP A 80 -6.20 2.05 -17.52
C ASP A 80 -7.11 2.54 -16.35
N PHE A 81 -6.50 2.99 -15.25
CA PHE A 81 -7.19 3.46 -14.03
C PHE A 81 -6.76 4.88 -13.64
N ASP A 82 -7.53 5.49 -12.74
CA ASP A 82 -7.34 6.84 -12.20
C ASP A 82 -7.11 7.89 -13.30
N GLU A 83 -6.01 8.64 -13.25
CA GLU A 83 -5.64 9.68 -14.24
C GLU A 83 -5.22 9.13 -15.61
N LYS A 84 -5.15 7.81 -15.79
CA LYS A 84 -4.75 7.09 -17.01
C LYS A 84 -3.38 7.42 -17.57
N LYS A 85 -2.80 8.54 -17.19
CA LYS A 85 -1.48 9.01 -17.60
C LYS A 85 -0.83 9.76 -16.47
N ALA A 86 0.40 9.39 -16.12
CA ALA A 86 1.23 10.10 -15.17
C ALA A 86 2.55 10.51 -15.83
N ILE A 87 3.04 11.71 -15.54
CA ILE A 87 4.27 12.26 -16.12
C ILE A 87 5.28 12.40 -15.01
N TYR A 88 6.49 11.90 -15.23
CA TYR A 88 7.63 12.12 -14.38
C TYR A 88 8.36 13.38 -14.80
N ASP A 89 8.48 14.32 -13.88
CA ASP A 89 9.12 15.62 -14.05
C ASP A 89 10.43 15.77 -13.27
N GLY A 90 10.88 14.68 -12.64
CA GLY A 90 12.10 14.63 -11.85
C GLY A 90 13.36 14.38 -12.67
N LYS A 91 14.50 14.29 -11.98
CA LYS A 91 15.76 13.88 -12.60
C LYS A 91 15.69 12.41 -13.01
N ILE A 92 16.11 12.10 -14.24
CA ILE A 92 16.14 10.72 -14.74
C ILE A 92 17.39 10.02 -14.15
N ASP A 93 17.16 9.29 -13.07
CA ASP A 93 18.05 8.27 -12.51
C ASP A 93 17.22 7.05 -12.12
N ALA A 94 17.80 5.87 -12.18
CA ALA A 94 17.08 4.60 -12.06
C ALA A 94 16.30 4.47 -10.75
N GLU A 95 16.87 4.91 -9.62
CA GLU A 95 16.26 4.79 -8.29
C GLU A 95 15.03 5.72 -8.15
N SER A 96 15.19 7.00 -8.51
CA SER A 96 14.11 8.00 -8.43
C SER A 96 12.94 7.65 -9.35
N VAL A 97 13.25 7.22 -10.58
CA VAL A 97 12.23 6.80 -11.55
C VAL A 97 11.50 5.55 -11.07
N LEU A 98 12.21 4.55 -10.52
CA LEU A 98 11.59 3.35 -9.98
C LEU A 98 10.66 3.66 -8.81
N GLY A 99 11.08 4.52 -7.89
CA GLY A 99 10.25 4.98 -6.78
C GLY A 99 8.95 5.64 -7.26
N TRP A 100 9.06 6.50 -8.28
CA TRP A 100 7.89 7.12 -8.90
C TRP A 100 7.01 6.10 -9.65
N ILE A 101 7.58 5.17 -10.42
CA ILE A 101 6.83 4.12 -11.11
C ILE A 101 6.00 3.31 -10.10
N LYS A 102 6.59 2.86 -9.01
CA LYS A 102 5.90 2.10 -7.97
C LYS A 102 4.70 2.86 -7.39
N THR A 103 4.87 4.15 -7.16
CA THR A 103 3.78 5.01 -6.67
C THR A 103 2.71 5.25 -7.74
N ALA A 104 3.11 5.59 -8.98
CA ALA A 104 2.20 5.92 -10.07
C ALA A 104 1.44 4.69 -10.63
N SER A 105 2.04 3.50 -10.54
CA SER A 105 1.43 2.24 -10.96
C SER A 105 0.46 1.64 -9.95
N THR A 106 0.42 2.17 -8.72
CA THR A 106 -0.53 1.73 -7.69
C THR A 106 -1.82 2.54 -7.82
N PRO A 107 -3.00 1.90 -7.91
CA PRO A 107 -4.28 2.61 -7.89
C PRO A 107 -4.44 3.44 -6.61
N LEU A 108 -5.14 4.60 -6.71
CA LEU A 108 -5.45 5.43 -5.55
C LEU A 108 -6.19 4.64 -4.48
N VAL A 109 -7.24 3.94 -4.88
CA VAL A 109 -7.92 2.95 -4.06
C VAL A 109 -8.04 1.67 -4.88
N GLY A 110 -7.19 0.70 -4.58
CA GLY A 110 -7.18 -0.57 -5.29
C GLY A 110 -8.07 -1.62 -4.64
N GLU A 111 -8.14 -2.81 -5.23
CA GLU A 111 -8.78 -3.97 -4.63
C GLU A 111 -7.71 -4.92 -4.08
N LEU A 112 -7.82 -5.28 -2.82
CA LEU A 112 -6.90 -6.17 -2.14
C LEU A 112 -7.38 -7.62 -2.26
N GLY A 113 -6.52 -8.46 -2.80
CA GLY A 113 -6.74 -9.88 -2.94
C GLY A 113 -5.42 -10.65 -2.96
N PRO A 114 -5.45 -11.98 -3.14
CA PRO A 114 -4.25 -12.83 -3.13
C PRO A 114 -3.17 -12.41 -4.13
N GLU A 115 -3.59 -11.87 -5.29
CA GLU A 115 -2.67 -11.44 -6.35
C GLU A 115 -2.04 -10.06 -6.09
N THR A 116 -2.74 -9.17 -5.38
CA THR A 116 -2.33 -7.78 -5.15
C THR A 116 -1.69 -7.54 -3.79
N TYR A 117 -1.99 -8.38 -2.79
CA TYR A 117 -1.52 -8.22 -1.42
C TYR A 117 0.00 -8.06 -1.31
N SER A 118 0.74 -8.92 -2.02
CA SER A 118 2.20 -8.91 -1.98
C SER A 118 2.79 -7.57 -2.44
N SER A 119 2.24 -6.96 -3.49
CA SER A 119 2.71 -5.68 -4.02
C SER A 119 2.45 -4.52 -3.04
N TYR A 120 1.30 -4.52 -2.35
CA TYR A 120 1.02 -3.52 -1.33
C TYR A 120 1.97 -3.61 -0.13
N ILE A 121 2.29 -4.83 0.33
CA ILE A 121 3.24 -5.01 1.45
C ILE A 121 4.67 -4.65 1.02
N GLN A 122 5.08 -5.00 -0.20
CA GLN A 122 6.41 -4.67 -0.73
C GLN A 122 6.59 -3.18 -1.03
N ALA A 123 5.51 -2.41 -1.13
CA ALA A 123 5.59 -0.96 -1.27
C ALA A 123 6.27 -0.28 -0.06
N GLY A 124 6.30 -0.95 1.11
CA GLY A 124 7.04 -0.49 2.29
C GLY A 124 6.44 0.74 2.97
N ILE A 125 5.24 1.15 2.60
CA ILE A 125 4.48 2.23 3.23
C ILE A 125 3.21 1.67 3.88
N PRO A 126 2.58 2.39 4.82
CA PRO A 126 1.34 1.96 5.44
C PRO A 126 0.24 1.64 4.42
N LEU A 127 -0.62 0.69 4.77
CA LEU A 127 -1.78 0.28 3.99
C LEU A 127 -3.05 0.49 4.80
N ALA A 128 -3.99 1.22 4.22
CA ALA A 128 -5.34 1.42 4.73
C ALA A 128 -6.28 0.37 4.11
N TYR A 129 -6.90 -0.42 4.95
CA TYR A 129 -7.84 -1.48 4.60
C TYR A 129 -9.26 -0.96 4.77
N ILE A 130 -10.07 -1.08 3.73
CA ILE A 130 -11.49 -0.72 3.71
C ILE A 130 -12.28 -2.00 3.48
N PHE A 131 -12.79 -2.60 4.54
CA PHE A 131 -13.59 -3.82 4.46
C PHE A 131 -15.03 -3.48 4.11
N ALA A 132 -15.56 -4.13 3.07
CA ALA A 132 -16.95 -4.02 2.69
C ALA A 132 -17.50 -5.37 2.20
N GLU A 133 -18.78 -5.64 2.45
CA GLU A 133 -19.36 -6.95 2.20
C GLU A 133 -19.81 -7.12 0.74
N THR A 134 -20.30 -6.06 0.11
CA THR A 134 -20.84 -6.14 -1.26
C THR A 134 -19.94 -5.44 -2.28
N PRO A 135 -19.98 -5.86 -3.57
CA PRO A 135 -19.27 -5.16 -4.64
C PRO A 135 -19.67 -3.69 -4.74
N GLU A 136 -20.96 -3.38 -4.60
CA GLU A 136 -21.51 -2.03 -4.68
C GLU A 136 -20.95 -1.13 -3.56
N GLU A 137 -20.81 -1.67 -2.34
CA GLU A 137 -20.15 -0.95 -1.23
C GLU A 137 -18.69 -0.70 -1.53
N ARG A 138 -17.96 -1.70 -2.07
CA ARG A 138 -16.55 -1.53 -2.46
C ARG A 138 -16.38 -0.46 -3.53
N GLU A 139 -17.24 -0.46 -4.55
CA GLU A 139 -17.22 0.58 -5.59
C GLU A 139 -17.51 1.97 -4.99
N LYS A 140 -18.49 2.08 -4.09
CA LYS A 140 -18.82 3.32 -3.39
C LYS A 140 -17.63 3.81 -2.58
N PHE A 141 -17.02 2.97 -1.74
CA PHE A 141 -15.84 3.35 -0.97
C PHE A 141 -14.64 3.70 -1.85
N THR A 142 -14.45 2.98 -2.97
CA THR A 142 -13.43 3.33 -3.95
C THR A 142 -13.61 4.76 -4.45
N ALA A 143 -14.83 5.17 -4.77
CA ALA A 143 -15.12 6.53 -5.20
C ALA A 143 -14.97 7.57 -4.08
N ASP A 144 -15.51 7.28 -2.90
CA ASP A 144 -15.54 8.20 -1.75
C ASP A 144 -14.12 8.47 -1.20
N PHE A 145 -13.24 7.45 -1.24
CA PHE A 145 -11.87 7.56 -0.71
C PHE A 145 -10.83 8.05 -1.73
N LYS A 146 -11.14 8.14 -3.03
CA LYS A 146 -10.19 8.65 -4.03
C LYS A 146 -9.57 10.01 -3.66
N PRO A 147 -10.33 11.04 -3.22
CA PRO A 147 -9.74 12.32 -2.85
C PRO A 147 -8.78 12.23 -1.66
N VAL A 148 -9.10 11.37 -0.69
CA VAL A 148 -8.23 11.11 0.48
C VAL A 148 -6.95 10.40 0.03
N ALA A 149 -7.07 9.35 -0.78
CA ALA A 149 -5.94 8.60 -1.29
C ALA A 149 -5.02 9.47 -2.17
N GLU A 150 -5.57 10.38 -2.97
CA GLU A 150 -4.80 11.34 -3.76
C GLU A 150 -3.98 12.29 -2.87
N LYS A 151 -4.59 12.82 -1.80
CA LYS A 151 -3.91 13.69 -0.81
C LYS A 151 -2.70 13.02 -0.16
N TYR A 152 -2.77 11.71 0.08
CA TYR A 152 -1.72 10.95 0.76
C TYR A 152 -0.93 10.01 -0.15
N ARG A 153 -1.01 10.20 -1.47
CA ARG A 153 -0.28 9.37 -2.46
C ARG A 153 1.21 9.29 -2.12
N GLY A 154 1.76 8.08 -2.13
CA GLY A 154 3.15 7.81 -1.78
C GLY A 154 3.48 7.82 -0.28
N LYS A 155 2.51 8.14 0.60
CA LYS A 155 2.66 8.09 2.06
C LYS A 155 1.89 6.93 2.67
N ILE A 156 0.73 6.60 2.12
CA ILE A 156 -0.14 5.51 2.52
C ILE A 156 -0.92 5.01 1.30
N ASN A 157 -1.03 3.71 1.15
CA ASN A 157 -1.87 3.08 0.13
C ASN A 157 -3.26 2.82 0.69
N PHE A 158 -4.28 2.84 -0.18
CA PHE A 158 -5.66 2.50 0.17
C PHE A 158 -6.14 1.33 -0.68
N ALA A 159 -6.84 0.39 -0.05
CA ALA A 159 -7.44 -0.72 -0.77
C ALA A 159 -8.76 -1.16 -0.13
N THR A 160 -9.74 -1.47 -0.97
CA THR A 160 -10.97 -2.16 -0.56
C THR A 160 -10.71 -3.65 -0.45
N LEU A 161 -11.43 -4.32 0.42
CA LEU A 161 -11.31 -5.76 0.69
C LEU A 161 -12.69 -6.38 0.83
N ASP A 162 -12.92 -7.51 0.16
CA ASP A 162 -14.15 -8.29 0.31
C ASP A 162 -14.23 -8.91 1.71
N ALA A 163 -15.12 -8.36 2.55
CA ALA A 163 -15.29 -8.82 3.92
C ALA A 163 -15.88 -10.22 4.02
N ASN A 164 -16.67 -10.68 3.03
CA ASN A 164 -17.18 -12.04 2.99
C ASN A 164 -16.10 -13.08 2.72
N ALA A 165 -15.15 -12.76 1.84
CA ALA A 165 -14.05 -13.65 1.49
C ALA A 165 -12.88 -13.57 2.49
N PHE A 166 -12.56 -12.38 2.98
CA PHE A 166 -11.35 -12.10 3.73
C PHE A 166 -11.59 -11.41 5.08
N GLY A 167 -12.84 -11.37 5.57
CA GLY A 167 -13.20 -10.69 6.82
C GLY A 167 -12.44 -11.20 8.05
N ALA A 168 -12.01 -12.46 8.07
CA ALA A 168 -11.18 -13.00 9.14
C ALA A 168 -9.84 -12.23 9.31
N HIS A 169 -9.35 -11.58 8.24
CA HIS A 169 -8.14 -10.74 8.31
C HIS A 169 -8.34 -9.51 9.21
N ALA A 170 -9.56 -9.03 9.40
CA ALA A 170 -9.88 -7.92 10.31
C ALA A 170 -9.37 -8.18 11.74
N GLY A 171 -9.46 -9.43 12.22
CA GLY A 171 -8.90 -9.81 13.51
C GLY A 171 -7.38 -9.62 13.63
N ASN A 172 -6.64 -9.72 12.52
CA ASN A 172 -5.21 -9.43 12.50
C ASN A 172 -4.92 -7.93 12.60
N LEU A 173 -5.92 -7.08 12.32
CA LEU A 173 -5.85 -5.62 12.43
C LEU A 173 -6.48 -5.10 13.72
N ASN A 174 -6.78 -5.98 14.67
CA ASN A 174 -7.46 -5.71 15.94
C ASN A 174 -8.88 -5.13 15.76
N LEU A 175 -9.55 -5.51 14.65
CA LEU A 175 -10.97 -5.26 14.41
C LEU A 175 -11.80 -6.49 14.81
N ASP A 176 -13.07 -6.29 15.13
CA ASP A 176 -14.06 -7.35 15.28
C ASP A 176 -14.44 -7.89 13.88
N PRO A 177 -14.10 -9.15 13.55
CA PRO A 177 -14.35 -9.71 12.22
C PRO A 177 -15.82 -10.05 11.94
N SER A 178 -16.72 -9.71 12.85
CA SER A 178 -18.18 -9.87 12.69
C SER A 178 -18.90 -8.56 12.36
N LYS A 179 -18.17 -7.43 12.29
CA LYS A 179 -18.74 -6.10 12.09
C LYS A 179 -18.14 -5.41 10.88
N PHE A 180 -18.95 -5.22 9.84
CA PHE A 180 -18.58 -4.51 8.62
C PHE A 180 -19.66 -3.50 8.23
N PRO A 181 -19.32 -2.42 7.49
CA PRO A 181 -17.98 -2.10 7.00
C PRO A 181 -17.00 -1.73 8.10
N ALA A 182 -15.71 -1.91 7.86
CA ALA A 182 -14.65 -1.61 8.82
C ALA A 182 -13.42 -1.00 8.14
N PHE A 183 -12.64 -0.24 8.93
CA PHE A 183 -11.43 0.41 8.44
C PHE A 183 -10.28 0.21 9.43
N ALA A 184 -9.09 -0.01 8.91
CA ALA A 184 -7.87 0.01 9.71
C ALA A 184 -6.66 0.42 8.86
N ILE A 185 -5.63 0.93 9.51
CA ILE A 185 -4.33 1.18 8.91
C ILE A 185 -3.32 0.19 9.50
N GLN A 186 -2.47 -0.38 8.68
CA GLN A 186 -1.32 -1.16 9.09
C GLN A 186 -0.04 -0.53 8.55
N ASP A 187 0.94 -0.31 9.43
CA ASP A 187 2.31 -0.05 9.04
C ASP A 187 3.09 -1.38 9.09
N PRO A 188 3.39 -2.00 7.94
CA PRO A 188 4.05 -3.30 7.91
C PRO A 188 5.51 -3.22 8.36
N GLN A 189 6.18 -2.07 8.19
CA GLN A 189 7.58 -1.87 8.57
C GLN A 189 7.75 -1.85 10.09
N LYS A 190 6.81 -1.20 10.78
CA LYS A 190 6.82 -1.08 12.25
C LYS A 190 5.97 -2.15 12.92
N ASN A 191 5.26 -2.99 12.15
CA ASN A 191 4.25 -3.93 12.66
C ASN A 191 3.20 -3.26 13.55
N GLN A 192 2.81 -2.02 13.22
CA GLN A 192 1.83 -1.24 13.94
C GLN A 192 0.46 -1.32 13.27
N LYS A 193 -0.60 -1.27 14.05
CA LYS A 193 -1.99 -1.38 13.60
C LYS A 193 -2.81 -0.29 14.24
N PHE A 194 -3.67 0.33 13.44
CA PHE A 194 -4.52 1.45 13.84
C PHE A 194 -5.95 1.16 13.36
N PRO A 195 -6.74 0.39 14.15
CA PRO A 195 -8.14 0.14 13.84
C PRO A 195 -8.96 1.42 14.02
N TRP A 196 -9.90 1.66 13.11
CA TRP A 196 -10.95 2.64 13.29
C TRP A 196 -12.01 2.11 14.25
N ASP A 197 -12.62 2.99 15.03
CA ASP A 197 -13.69 2.65 15.97
C ASP A 197 -14.93 2.13 15.21
N GLN A 198 -15.20 0.83 15.34
CA GLN A 198 -16.32 0.15 14.66
C GLN A 198 -17.70 0.50 15.22
N THR A 199 -17.80 1.43 16.16
CA THR A 199 -19.08 2.04 16.56
C THR A 199 -19.43 3.26 15.72
N LYS A 200 -18.50 3.71 14.87
CA LYS A 200 -18.65 4.82 13.93
C LYS A 200 -18.71 4.34 12.50
N ASP A 201 -19.38 5.13 11.67
CA ASP A 201 -19.41 4.86 10.24
C ASP A 201 -18.00 5.02 9.60
N VAL A 202 -17.80 4.31 8.51
CA VAL A 202 -16.60 4.46 7.67
C VAL A 202 -16.85 5.62 6.71
N ASP A 203 -16.64 6.85 7.20
CA ASP A 203 -16.83 8.10 6.45
C ASP A 203 -15.48 8.67 6.00
N ALA A 204 -15.36 9.01 4.72
CA ALA A 204 -14.09 9.45 4.13
C ALA A 204 -13.54 10.75 4.76
N LYS A 205 -14.40 11.66 5.27
CA LYS A 205 -13.95 12.92 5.89
C LYS A 205 -13.41 12.68 7.29
N GLU A 206 -14.09 11.81 8.07
CA GLU A 206 -13.61 11.46 9.41
C GLU A 206 -12.31 10.65 9.30
N ILE A 207 -12.26 9.73 8.35
CA ILE A 207 -11.07 8.92 8.07
C ILE A 207 -9.89 9.78 7.57
N ASP A 208 -10.12 10.83 6.77
CA ASP A 208 -9.05 11.76 6.37
C ASP A 208 -8.32 12.35 7.59
N SER A 209 -9.09 12.79 8.59
CA SER A 209 -8.53 13.31 9.85
C SER A 209 -7.80 12.21 10.64
N PHE A 210 -8.33 11.00 10.65
CA PHE A 210 -7.68 9.86 11.31
C PHE A 210 -6.36 9.47 10.63
N VAL A 211 -6.34 9.38 9.31
CA VAL A 211 -5.12 9.11 8.51
C VAL A 211 -4.05 10.15 8.80
N GLN A 212 -4.42 11.45 8.81
CA GLN A 212 -3.49 12.52 9.13
C GLN A 212 -2.89 12.34 10.54
N ASN A 213 -3.73 12.02 11.53
CA ASN A 213 -3.27 11.83 12.90
C ASN A 213 -2.36 10.59 13.04
N VAL A 214 -2.63 9.50 12.31
CA VAL A 214 -1.76 8.32 12.29
C VAL A 214 -0.40 8.66 11.68
N LEU A 215 -0.38 9.36 10.54
CA LEU A 215 0.86 9.76 9.87
C LEU A 215 1.68 10.76 10.70
N ASP A 216 1.01 11.61 11.49
CA ASP A 216 1.64 12.56 12.41
C ASP A 216 2.10 11.90 13.73
N GLY A 217 1.84 10.60 13.94
CA GLY A 217 2.17 9.88 15.17
C GLY A 217 1.34 10.30 16.38
N LYS A 218 0.14 10.85 16.17
CA LYS A 218 -0.78 11.28 17.24
C LYS A 218 -1.74 10.19 17.70
N VAL A 219 -1.80 9.08 16.99
CA VAL A 219 -2.61 7.91 17.33
C VAL A 219 -1.68 6.82 17.82
N GLU A 220 -1.93 6.32 19.02
CA GLU A 220 -1.19 5.19 19.56
C GLU A 220 -1.55 3.89 18.79
N PRO A 221 -0.55 3.05 18.45
CA PRO A 221 -0.83 1.77 17.83
C PRO A 221 -1.67 0.87 18.76
N SER A 222 -2.63 0.19 18.19
CA SER A 222 -3.44 -0.79 18.91
C SER A 222 -2.61 -2.02 19.29
N ILE A 223 -2.64 -2.39 20.54
CA ILE A 223 -2.03 -3.60 21.09
C ILE A 223 -3.12 -4.66 21.24
N LYS A 224 -2.89 -5.86 20.71
CA LYS A 224 -3.78 -6.99 20.97
C LYS A 224 -3.57 -7.46 22.40
N SER A 225 -4.60 -7.31 23.22
CA SER A 225 -4.56 -7.65 24.65
C SER A 225 -5.87 -8.32 25.06
N GLU A 226 -5.77 -9.24 26.00
CA GLU A 226 -6.93 -9.64 26.80
C GLU A 226 -7.46 -8.43 27.60
N PRO A 227 -8.73 -8.45 28.00
CA PRO A 227 -9.27 -7.45 28.90
C PRO A 227 -8.49 -7.41 30.23
N ILE A 228 -8.30 -6.22 30.78
CA ILE A 228 -7.71 -6.08 32.11
C ILE A 228 -8.68 -6.73 33.10
N PRO A 229 -8.23 -7.70 33.92
CA PRO A 229 -9.08 -8.33 34.91
C PRO A 229 -9.65 -7.28 35.90
N GLU A 230 -10.95 -7.36 36.18
CA GLU A 230 -11.61 -6.46 37.14
C GLU A 230 -11.06 -6.67 38.58
N THR A 231 -10.68 -7.91 38.89
CA THR A 231 -10.12 -8.29 40.20
C THR A 231 -8.90 -9.17 40.04
N GLN A 232 -7.98 -9.09 41.00
CA GLN A 232 -6.75 -9.90 41.07
C GLN A 232 -6.80 -10.75 42.38
N GLU A 233 -7.69 -11.73 42.42
CA GLU A 233 -7.98 -12.51 43.61
C GLU A 233 -6.98 -13.64 43.93
N GLY A 234 -6.11 -13.97 42.99
CA GLY A 234 -5.15 -15.06 43.11
C GLY A 234 -3.80 -14.62 43.69
N PRO A 235 -2.98 -15.61 44.10
CA PRO A 235 -1.59 -15.35 44.57
C PRO A 235 -0.68 -14.88 43.41
N VAL A 236 -1.09 -15.12 42.14
CA VAL A 236 -0.39 -14.74 40.94
C VAL A 236 -1.19 -13.66 40.23
N THR A 237 -0.57 -12.51 39.96
CA THR A 237 -1.20 -11.41 39.24
C THR A 237 -1.27 -11.76 37.77
N VAL A 238 -2.49 -11.66 37.17
CA VAL A 238 -2.67 -11.83 35.75
C VAL A 238 -2.18 -10.59 35.01
N VAL A 239 -1.19 -10.76 34.15
CA VAL A 239 -0.62 -9.70 33.32
C VAL A 239 -1.17 -9.82 31.92
N VAL A 240 -1.74 -8.74 31.40
CA VAL A 240 -2.18 -8.62 30.01
C VAL A 240 -1.33 -7.59 29.29
N ALA A 241 -1.37 -7.52 27.95
CA ALA A 241 -0.48 -6.63 27.21
C ALA A 241 -0.59 -5.15 27.65
N HIS A 242 -1.80 -4.68 27.98
CA HIS A 242 -2.03 -3.32 28.48
C HIS A 242 -1.47 -3.04 29.87
N THR A 243 -1.24 -4.06 30.69
CA THR A 243 -0.68 -3.90 32.06
C THR A 243 0.77 -4.33 32.16
N TYR A 244 1.37 -4.77 31.07
CA TYR A 244 2.73 -5.32 31.07
C TYR A 244 3.78 -4.31 31.51
N ASN A 245 3.75 -3.10 30.99
CA ASN A 245 4.72 -2.07 31.33
C ASN A 245 4.64 -1.74 32.83
N ASP A 246 3.46 -1.46 33.34
CA ASP A 246 3.25 -1.04 34.75
C ASP A 246 3.57 -2.15 35.73
N LEU A 247 3.18 -3.40 35.41
CA LEU A 247 3.32 -4.52 36.35
C LEU A 247 4.68 -5.24 36.25
N VAL A 248 5.35 -5.15 35.10
CA VAL A 248 6.57 -5.94 34.81
C VAL A 248 7.80 -5.05 34.64
N LEU A 249 7.71 -3.98 33.83
CA LEU A 249 8.89 -3.19 33.48
C LEU A 249 9.11 -1.98 34.42
N GLU A 250 8.05 -1.32 34.88
CA GLU A 250 8.09 -0.06 35.59
C GLU A 250 7.77 -0.23 37.09
N ASN A 251 8.13 -1.36 37.69
CA ASN A 251 7.95 -1.56 39.14
C ASN A 251 9.28 -1.82 39.85
N ASP A 252 9.35 -1.46 41.15
CA ASP A 252 10.55 -1.55 41.97
C ASP A 252 10.76 -2.96 42.59
N LYS A 253 10.03 -3.98 42.15
CA LYS A 253 10.07 -5.33 42.67
C LYS A 253 10.71 -6.29 41.68
N ASP A 254 11.32 -7.35 42.20
CA ASP A 254 11.69 -8.50 41.35
C ASP A 254 10.42 -9.18 40.83
N VAL A 255 10.33 -9.39 39.52
CA VAL A 255 9.19 -10.00 38.87
C VAL A 255 9.56 -11.33 38.22
N LEU A 256 8.84 -12.38 38.61
CA LEU A 256 8.87 -13.66 37.91
C LEU A 256 7.64 -13.72 36.98
N LEU A 257 7.88 -13.66 35.66
CA LEU A 257 6.84 -13.67 34.65
C LEU A 257 6.74 -15.03 33.99
N GLU A 258 5.56 -15.65 34.06
CA GLU A 258 5.25 -16.90 33.37
C GLU A 258 4.40 -16.63 32.13
N PHE A 259 4.83 -17.16 30.98
CA PHE A 259 4.05 -17.20 29.75
C PHE A 259 3.47 -18.59 29.57
N TYR A 260 2.16 -18.70 29.59
CA TYR A 260 1.49 -19.99 29.38
C TYR A 260 0.35 -19.91 28.37
N ALA A 261 0.00 -21.06 27.78
CA ALA A 261 -1.18 -21.18 26.92
C ALA A 261 -2.31 -21.88 27.71
N PRO A 262 -3.54 -21.33 27.71
CA PRO A 262 -4.67 -21.91 28.46
C PRO A 262 -5.01 -23.35 28.09
N TRP A 263 -4.67 -23.78 26.88
CA TRP A 263 -4.87 -25.14 26.38
C TRP A 263 -3.66 -26.07 26.59
N CYS A 264 -2.56 -25.54 27.11
CA CYS A 264 -1.35 -26.33 27.36
C CYS A 264 -1.46 -27.05 28.70
N GLY A 265 -1.61 -28.39 28.68
CA GLY A 265 -1.71 -29.18 29.90
C GLY A 265 -0.45 -29.16 30.78
N HIS A 266 0.73 -29.01 30.17
CA HIS A 266 2.00 -28.87 30.89
C HIS A 266 2.19 -27.51 31.55
N CYS A 267 1.54 -26.49 31.05
CA CYS A 267 1.62 -25.14 31.60
C CYS A 267 0.69 -24.94 32.82
N LYS A 268 -0.18 -25.90 33.11
CA LYS A 268 -1.13 -25.87 34.22
C LYS A 268 -0.73 -26.79 35.39
N ALA A 269 0.35 -27.52 35.25
CA ALA A 269 0.90 -28.40 36.26
C ALA A 269 1.90 -27.63 37.15
#